data_89ae1ad8ed69eda545fa11c44a8c89dc
#
_entry.id   89ae1ad8ed69eda545fa11c44a8c89dc
#
_cell.length_a   1.000
_cell.length_b   1.000
_cell.length_c   1.000
_cell.angle_alpha   90.00
_cell.angle_beta   90.00
_cell.angle_gamma   90.00
#
_symmetry.space_group_name_H-M   'P 1'
#
loop_
_entity.id
_entity.type
_entity.pdbx_description
1 polymer ?
#
loop_
_entity_poly.entity_id
_entity_poly.type
_entity_poly.pdbx_seq_one_letter_code
_entity_poly.pdbx_strand_id
1 'polypeptide(L)'
;IKEDKAEFDKWVDELEKIDRACLTEDQKLTYDVLDEYFDVAAGVYDNVYLYEPFSPMRGLQANIASMFTDYRFDDKGDVERYIELLGQIPEYFQEYLDFEKEKSEKGYFMSDEVCQKVIDQCQTFIENKDDHFMVTVFNDNMDRLDFLTDEEKTEFKEQNKEAVQNSLIPAFENIITVFTDLKGTGKNRMGICNYEGGKEYYEYLLKTYAGTSKSADEVIDMLDNELKNLMTDIYQVYFMNKDAYEYFASNYDDIFAATNEMSASDMIDRMMEDASENYPDIGTIHYQAEPLDKSLETIMDDVLAYYMAPAIDDPDNNLIRYNGMHTDGMWTTLAHEGYPGHMLQNAYYMSTDPEPVRTLMSFLGYKEGWAMYACYDSLYYYQYEEESYGDTIADLYKLNDEMSYLVMGRIDLGINYEGWSLDETKQYLTEQGMDAGSADELYYTLVGDPAVYQSYSTGYYELKELRDYAEEKLGDAFDVKEFNTIILETGPCQYDILKKQIDKKLQGNVI
;
A
#
# COMPACT_ATOMS: atom_id res chain seq x y z
N ILE A 1 -19.69 -12.46 -7.63
CA ILE A 1 -18.69 -12.58 -8.71
C ILE A 1 -19.31 -12.75 -10.09
N LYS A 2 -20.29 -13.63 -10.32
CA LYS A 2 -20.95 -13.76 -11.66
C LYS A 2 -21.83 -12.57 -12.02
N GLU A 3 -22.51 -11.99 -11.04
CA GLU A 3 -23.30 -10.78 -11.21
C GLU A 3 -22.39 -9.58 -11.45
N ASP A 4 -21.29 -9.48 -10.71
CA ASP A 4 -20.27 -8.44 -10.86
C ASP A 4 -19.63 -8.48 -12.25
N LYS A 5 -19.35 -9.70 -12.80
CA LYS A 5 -18.82 -9.82 -14.16
C LYS A 5 -19.76 -9.26 -15.21
N ALA A 6 -21.07 -9.50 -15.08
CA ALA A 6 -22.04 -9.00 -16.05
C ALA A 6 -22.17 -7.46 -16.00
N GLU A 7 -21.98 -6.87 -14.84
CA GLU A 7 -21.92 -5.41 -14.70
C GLU A 7 -20.60 -4.84 -15.22
N PHE A 8 -19.48 -5.49 -14.92
CA PHE A 8 -18.17 -5.16 -15.46
C PHE A 8 -18.16 -5.19 -16.99
N ASP A 9 -18.63 -6.28 -17.62
CA ASP A 9 -18.72 -6.38 -19.08
C ASP A 9 -19.55 -5.24 -19.69
N LYS A 10 -20.59 -4.77 -19.00
CA LYS A 10 -21.40 -3.64 -19.42
C LYS A 10 -20.62 -2.31 -19.37
N TRP A 11 -19.78 -2.09 -18.35
CA TRP A 11 -18.95 -0.90 -18.29
C TRP A 11 -17.89 -0.87 -19.40
N VAL A 12 -17.28 -2.02 -19.71
CA VAL A 12 -16.37 -2.17 -20.85
C VAL A 12 -17.10 -1.85 -22.16
N ASP A 13 -18.28 -2.44 -22.40
CA ASP A 13 -19.10 -2.18 -23.58
C ASP A 13 -19.50 -0.69 -23.74
N GLU A 14 -19.70 0.04 -22.63
CA GLU A 14 -20.02 1.47 -22.69
C GLU A 14 -18.78 2.31 -23.01
N LEU A 15 -17.60 1.97 -22.48
CA LEU A 15 -16.34 2.65 -22.81
C LEU A 15 -16.00 2.48 -24.30
N GLU A 16 -16.12 1.27 -24.86
CA GLU A 16 -15.85 0.98 -26.27
C GLU A 16 -16.74 1.78 -27.27
N LYS A 17 -17.89 2.25 -26.83
CA LYS A 17 -18.78 3.09 -27.67
C LYS A 17 -18.28 4.53 -27.82
N ILE A 18 -17.34 4.96 -26.99
CA ILE A 18 -16.79 6.32 -27.01
C ILE A 18 -15.75 6.41 -28.13
N ASP A 19 -15.97 7.30 -29.09
CA ASP A 19 -14.94 7.58 -30.12
C ASP A 19 -13.82 8.45 -29.52
N ARG A 20 -12.73 7.79 -29.14
CA ARG A 20 -11.54 8.43 -28.57
C ARG A 20 -11.02 9.60 -29.42
N ALA A 21 -11.18 9.58 -30.76
CA ALA A 21 -10.73 10.64 -31.64
C ALA A 21 -11.51 11.96 -31.45
N CYS A 22 -12.71 11.89 -30.88
CA CYS A 22 -13.57 13.06 -30.60
C CYS A 22 -13.31 13.70 -29.24
N LEU A 23 -12.46 13.09 -28.39
CA LEU A 23 -12.17 13.54 -27.04
C LEU A 23 -11.11 14.65 -27.01
N THR A 24 -11.16 15.50 -25.98
CA THR A 24 -10.06 16.42 -25.63
C THR A 24 -8.82 15.64 -25.18
N GLU A 25 -7.67 16.27 -25.02
CA GLU A 25 -6.45 15.58 -24.59
C GLU A 25 -6.60 14.99 -23.15
N ASP A 26 -7.23 15.71 -22.23
CA ASP A 26 -7.47 15.24 -20.87
C ASP A 26 -8.48 14.10 -20.85
N GLN A 27 -9.53 14.19 -21.65
CA GLN A 27 -10.48 13.08 -21.82
C GLN A 27 -9.84 11.86 -22.48
N LYS A 28 -8.88 12.04 -23.39
CA LYS A 28 -8.10 10.93 -23.95
C LYS A 28 -7.26 10.23 -22.89
N LEU A 29 -6.65 11.00 -21.99
CA LEU A 29 -5.90 10.42 -20.87
C LEU A 29 -6.83 9.60 -19.97
N THR A 30 -7.98 10.16 -19.59
CA THR A 30 -8.98 9.45 -18.79
C THR A 30 -9.48 8.17 -19.48
N TYR A 31 -9.74 8.25 -20.80
CA TYR A 31 -10.13 7.08 -21.60
C TYR A 31 -9.04 6.02 -21.60
N ASP A 32 -7.79 6.39 -21.88
CA ASP A 32 -6.66 5.45 -21.91
C ASP A 32 -6.43 4.76 -20.56
N VAL A 33 -6.61 5.50 -19.47
CA VAL A 33 -6.51 4.95 -18.11
C VAL A 33 -7.64 3.97 -17.80
N LEU A 34 -8.87 4.29 -18.20
CA LEU A 34 -10.02 3.40 -18.01
C LEU A 34 -9.91 2.13 -18.87
N ASP A 35 -9.48 2.27 -20.12
CA ASP A 35 -9.30 1.17 -21.05
C ASP A 35 -8.31 0.15 -20.50
N GLU A 36 -7.13 0.62 -20.09
CA GLU A 36 -6.10 -0.23 -19.52
C GLU A 36 -6.49 -0.80 -18.14
N TYR A 37 -7.19 -0.02 -17.32
CA TYR A 37 -7.72 -0.51 -16.04
C TYR A 37 -8.70 -1.67 -16.23
N PHE A 38 -9.61 -1.56 -17.18
CA PHE A 38 -10.55 -2.63 -17.47
C PHE A 38 -9.88 -3.85 -18.08
N ASP A 39 -8.91 -3.65 -18.97
CA ASP A 39 -8.12 -4.76 -19.54
C ASP A 39 -7.41 -5.55 -18.44
N VAL A 40 -6.79 -4.87 -17.46
CA VAL A 40 -6.15 -5.52 -16.32
C VAL A 40 -7.18 -6.19 -15.40
N ALA A 41 -8.24 -5.46 -15.02
CA ALA A 41 -9.24 -5.96 -14.09
C ALA A 41 -10.01 -7.20 -14.60
N ALA A 42 -10.14 -7.36 -15.92
CA ALA A 42 -10.72 -8.54 -16.53
C ALA A 42 -10.03 -9.85 -16.11
N GLY A 43 -8.72 -9.80 -15.80
CA GLY A 43 -7.91 -10.97 -15.45
C GLY A 43 -8.38 -11.72 -14.18
N VAL A 44 -9.09 -11.05 -13.26
CA VAL A 44 -9.66 -11.72 -12.07
C VAL A 44 -10.68 -12.79 -12.43
N TYR A 45 -11.43 -12.60 -13.52
CA TYR A 45 -12.51 -13.49 -13.90
C TYR A 45 -12.05 -14.79 -14.57
N ASP A 46 -10.80 -14.83 -15.06
CA ASP A 46 -10.23 -16.02 -15.71
C ASP A 46 -9.89 -17.13 -14.69
N ASN A 47 -9.51 -16.72 -13.48
CA ASN A 47 -9.07 -17.62 -12.40
C ASN A 47 -9.70 -17.23 -11.05
N VAL A 48 -10.99 -17.03 -11.01
CA VAL A 48 -11.74 -16.46 -9.88
C VAL A 48 -11.51 -17.16 -8.54
N TYR A 49 -11.27 -18.49 -8.54
CA TYR A 49 -11.03 -19.25 -7.31
C TYR A 49 -9.64 -19.03 -6.70
N LEU A 50 -8.75 -18.31 -7.38
CA LEU A 50 -7.47 -17.86 -6.85
C LEU A 50 -7.58 -16.52 -6.09
N TYR A 51 -8.71 -15.83 -6.20
CA TYR A 51 -9.00 -14.67 -5.36
C TYR A 51 -9.15 -15.08 -3.89
N GLU A 52 -8.48 -14.33 -2.99
CA GLU A 52 -8.47 -14.63 -1.56
C GLU A 52 -9.07 -13.46 -0.76
N PRO A 53 -10.37 -13.55 -0.39
CA PRO A 53 -11.03 -12.46 0.35
C PRO A 53 -10.59 -12.34 1.81
N PHE A 54 -10.01 -13.40 2.39
CA PHE A 54 -9.56 -13.44 3.78
C PHE A 54 -8.04 -13.65 3.89
N SER A 55 -7.28 -12.98 3.04
CA SER A 55 -5.82 -13.05 3.15
C SER A 55 -5.29 -12.40 4.44
N PRO A 56 -4.13 -12.81 4.94
CA PRO A 56 -3.59 -12.29 6.20
C PRO A 56 -3.31 -10.78 6.21
N MET A 57 -2.86 -10.18 5.10
CA MET A 57 -2.50 -8.76 5.04
C MET A 57 -3.61 -7.88 4.44
N ARG A 58 -4.30 -8.38 3.40
CA ARG A 58 -5.28 -7.59 2.63
C ARG A 58 -6.71 -8.10 2.78
N GLY A 59 -6.92 -9.12 3.59
CA GLY A 59 -8.23 -9.72 3.78
C GLY A 59 -9.22 -8.80 4.48
N LEU A 60 -10.50 -9.12 4.32
CA LEU A 60 -11.60 -8.37 4.91
C LEU A 60 -11.45 -8.26 6.45
N GLN A 61 -11.07 -9.36 7.11
CA GLN A 61 -10.89 -9.41 8.56
C GLN A 61 -9.73 -8.52 9.04
N ALA A 62 -8.69 -8.34 8.22
CA ALA A 62 -7.53 -7.54 8.57
C ALA A 62 -7.82 -6.03 8.49
N ASN A 63 -8.65 -5.62 7.51
CA ASN A 63 -8.87 -4.21 7.22
C ASN A 63 -10.10 -3.60 7.89
N ILE A 64 -11.03 -4.41 8.42
CA ILE A 64 -12.29 -3.91 8.98
C ILE A 64 -12.07 -2.98 10.18
N ALA A 65 -11.03 -3.22 10.98
CA ALA A 65 -10.72 -2.41 12.15
C ALA A 65 -10.43 -0.96 11.75
N SER A 66 -9.46 -0.73 10.86
CA SER A 66 -9.08 0.60 10.40
C SER A 66 -10.23 1.30 9.67
N MET A 67 -10.97 0.59 8.81
CA MET A 67 -12.13 1.16 8.10
C MET A 67 -13.17 1.77 9.03
N PHE A 68 -13.43 1.15 10.18
CA PHE A 68 -14.43 1.65 11.13
C PHE A 68 -13.85 2.57 12.20
N THR A 69 -12.61 2.40 12.64
CA THR A 69 -12.00 3.29 13.63
C THR A 69 -11.70 4.68 13.07
N ASP A 70 -11.38 4.74 11.79
CA ASP A 70 -11.12 5.98 11.06
C ASP A 70 -12.35 6.53 10.31
N TYR A 71 -13.53 5.96 10.58
CA TYR A 71 -14.77 6.42 9.96
C TYR A 71 -15.07 7.86 10.37
N ARG A 72 -15.31 8.72 9.37
CA ARG A 72 -15.52 10.15 9.58
C ARG A 72 -16.98 10.45 9.89
N PHE A 73 -17.19 11.31 10.88
CA PHE A 73 -18.52 11.76 11.32
C PHE A 73 -18.64 13.26 11.12
N ASP A 74 -19.24 13.70 10.01
CA ASP A 74 -19.48 15.11 9.70
C ASP A 74 -20.89 15.55 10.10
N ASP A 75 -21.84 14.62 10.11
CA ASP A 75 -23.20 14.86 10.55
C ASP A 75 -23.82 13.65 11.28
N LYS A 76 -25.04 13.81 11.77
CA LYS A 76 -25.79 12.73 12.43
C LYS A 76 -26.04 11.54 11.50
N GLY A 77 -26.23 11.79 10.20
CA GLY A 77 -26.46 10.74 9.21
C GLY A 77 -25.26 9.81 9.06
N ASP A 78 -24.03 10.33 9.25
CA ASP A 78 -22.83 9.49 9.23
C ASP A 78 -22.82 8.51 10.40
N VAL A 79 -23.21 8.97 11.58
CA VAL A 79 -23.31 8.10 12.76
C VAL A 79 -24.36 7.00 12.56
N GLU A 80 -25.51 7.34 11.98
CA GLU A 80 -26.56 6.38 11.65
C GLU A 80 -26.08 5.36 10.61
N ARG A 81 -25.38 5.80 9.54
CA ARG A 81 -24.79 4.93 8.49
C ARG A 81 -23.71 4.01 9.06
N TYR A 82 -22.83 4.52 9.92
CA TYR A 82 -21.81 3.69 10.58
C TYR A 82 -22.44 2.50 11.32
N ILE A 83 -23.47 2.74 12.13
CA ILE A 83 -24.15 1.67 12.88
C ILE A 83 -24.87 0.70 11.95
N GLU A 84 -25.48 1.21 10.86
CA GLU A 84 -26.11 0.38 9.83
C GLU A 84 -25.08 -0.55 9.14
N LEU A 85 -23.92 0.00 8.77
CA LEU A 85 -22.81 -0.76 8.16
C LEU A 85 -22.30 -1.87 9.09
N LEU A 86 -22.12 -1.59 10.38
CA LEU A 86 -21.77 -2.64 11.36
C LEU A 86 -22.80 -3.78 11.39
N GLY A 87 -24.08 -3.42 11.27
CA GLY A 87 -25.17 -4.39 11.22
C GLY A 87 -25.16 -5.29 9.98
N GLN A 88 -24.56 -4.84 8.86
CA GLN A 88 -24.49 -5.57 7.59
C GLN A 88 -23.29 -6.51 7.49
N ILE A 89 -22.24 -6.34 8.33
CA ILE A 89 -21.03 -7.16 8.29
C ILE A 89 -21.31 -8.68 8.32
N PRO A 90 -22.23 -9.22 9.14
CA PRO A 90 -22.49 -10.66 9.17
C PRO A 90 -22.94 -11.22 7.81
N GLU A 91 -23.82 -10.53 7.10
CA GLU A 91 -24.29 -10.93 5.78
C GLU A 91 -23.18 -10.82 4.73
N TYR A 92 -22.44 -9.71 4.75
CA TYR A 92 -21.30 -9.47 3.88
C TYR A 92 -20.21 -10.53 4.02
N PHE A 93 -19.80 -10.85 5.27
CA PHE A 93 -18.81 -11.92 5.50
C PHE A 93 -19.36 -13.30 5.12
N GLN A 94 -20.67 -13.56 5.33
CA GLN A 94 -21.25 -14.85 4.99
C GLN A 94 -21.17 -15.15 3.49
N GLU A 95 -21.33 -14.15 2.62
CA GLU A 95 -21.20 -14.34 1.16
C GLU A 95 -19.78 -14.81 0.79
N TYR A 96 -18.74 -14.22 1.39
CA TYR A 96 -17.35 -14.65 1.15
C TYR A 96 -17.01 -15.97 1.83
N LEU A 97 -17.58 -16.27 3.00
CA LEU A 97 -17.43 -17.57 3.63
C LEU A 97 -18.07 -18.71 2.82
N ASP A 98 -19.17 -18.44 2.13
CA ASP A 98 -19.77 -19.41 1.21
C ASP A 98 -18.90 -19.59 -0.05
N PHE A 99 -18.23 -18.54 -0.52
CA PHE A 99 -17.21 -18.64 -1.56
C PHE A 99 -15.99 -19.46 -1.11
N GLU A 100 -15.50 -19.30 0.13
CA GLU A 100 -14.41 -20.13 0.67
C GLU A 100 -14.79 -21.63 0.74
N LYS A 101 -16.03 -21.96 1.09
CA LYS A 101 -16.54 -23.33 1.03
C LYS A 101 -16.50 -23.86 -0.41
N GLU A 102 -16.93 -23.06 -1.40
CA GLU A 102 -16.88 -23.43 -2.81
C GLU A 102 -15.40 -23.63 -3.28
N LYS A 103 -14.46 -22.74 -2.89
CA LYS A 103 -13.03 -22.90 -3.13
C LYS A 103 -12.51 -24.22 -2.56
N SER A 104 -12.89 -24.55 -1.34
CA SER A 104 -12.51 -25.81 -0.68
C SER A 104 -13.00 -27.04 -1.45
N GLU A 105 -14.27 -27.07 -1.86
CA GLU A 105 -14.84 -28.17 -2.68
C GLU A 105 -14.08 -28.36 -3.99
N LYS A 106 -13.61 -27.29 -4.59
CA LYS A 106 -12.83 -27.30 -5.83
C LYS A 106 -11.33 -27.52 -5.63
N GLY A 107 -10.85 -27.47 -4.39
CA GLY A 107 -9.44 -27.67 -4.02
C GLY A 107 -8.55 -26.44 -4.13
N TYR A 108 -9.16 -25.24 -4.05
CA TYR A 108 -8.47 -23.94 -4.08
C TYR A 108 -8.43 -23.25 -2.70
N PHE A 109 -8.85 -23.93 -1.63
CA PHE A 109 -8.74 -23.37 -0.28
C PHE A 109 -7.28 -23.19 0.12
N MET A 110 -7.00 -22.15 0.90
CA MET A 110 -5.65 -21.80 1.37
C MET A 110 -4.96 -22.91 2.16
N SER A 111 -3.66 -22.80 2.36
CA SER A 111 -2.88 -23.71 3.19
C SER A 111 -3.29 -23.65 4.66
N ASP A 112 -2.99 -24.72 5.42
CA ASP A 112 -3.31 -24.77 6.86
C ASP A 112 -2.59 -23.69 7.66
N GLU A 113 -1.38 -23.31 7.22
CA GLU A 113 -0.58 -22.28 7.84
C GLU A 113 -1.20 -20.88 7.65
N VAL A 114 -1.62 -20.56 6.43
CA VAL A 114 -2.32 -19.31 6.10
C VAL A 114 -3.69 -19.26 6.80
N CYS A 115 -4.45 -20.37 6.75
CA CYS A 115 -5.73 -20.52 7.44
C CYS A 115 -5.58 -20.26 8.95
N GLN A 116 -4.51 -20.77 9.57
CA GLN A 116 -4.26 -20.53 11.00
C GLN A 116 -3.98 -19.06 11.29
N LYS A 117 -3.19 -18.36 10.44
CA LYS A 117 -2.97 -16.92 10.61
C LYS A 117 -4.30 -16.13 10.62
N VAL A 118 -5.20 -16.44 9.69
CA VAL A 118 -6.52 -15.78 9.63
C VAL A 118 -7.34 -16.08 10.89
N ILE A 119 -7.34 -17.34 11.37
CA ILE A 119 -8.02 -17.72 12.61
C ILE A 119 -7.43 -16.96 13.80
N ASP A 120 -6.11 -16.89 13.92
CA ASP A 120 -5.44 -16.21 15.03
C ASP A 120 -5.73 -14.69 15.01
N GLN A 121 -5.72 -14.05 13.85
CA GLN A 121 -6.13 -12.65 13.69
C GLN A 121 -7.56 -12.42 14.15
N CYS A 122 -8.50 -13.27 13.72
CA CYS A 122 -9.90 -13.18 14.15
C CYS A 122 -10.05 -13.40 15.64
N GLN A 123 -9.28 -14.31 16.25
CA GLN A 123 -9.29 -14.55 17.70
C GLN A 123 -8.78 -13.33 18.46
N THR A 124 -7.67 -12.74 18.02
CA THR A 124 -7.13 -11.50 18.60
C THR A 124 -8.13 -10.36 18.49
N PHE A 125 -8.78 -10.21 17.34
CA PHE A 125 -9.78 -9.16 17.12
C PHE A 125 -10.93 -9.23 18.12
N ILE A 126 -11.45 -10.42 18.42
CA ILE A 126 -12.57 -10.61 19.35
C ILE A 126 -12.17 -10.76 20.83
N GLU A 127 -10.89 -10.58 21.17
CA GLU A 127 -10.49 -10.51 22.57
C GLU A 127 -11.19 -9.34 23.29
N ASN A 128 -11.36 -9.48 24.60
CA ASN A 128 -11.98 -8.45 25.45
C ASN A 128 -13.39 -8.01 25.01
N LYS A 129 -14.25 -8.96 24.67
CA LYS A 129 -15.63 -8.72 24.18
C LYS A 129 -16.45 -7.74 25.01
N ASP A 130 -16.23 -7.68 26.32
CA ASP A 130 -16.97 -6.80 27.24
C ASP A 130 -16.46 -5.35 27.19
N ASP A 131 -15.20 -5.15 26.79
CA ASP A 131 -14.54 -3.83 26.65
C ASP A 131 -13.80 -3.77 25.30
N HIS A 132 -14.56 -3.99 24.23
CA HIS A 132 -14.01 -4.09 22.88
C HIS A 132 -13.56 -2.71 22.35
N PHE A 133 -12.36 -2.63 21.76
CA PHE A 133 -11.79 -1.36 21.29
C PHE A 133 -12.72 -0.60 20.34
N MET A 134 -13.48 -1.28 19.47
CA MET A 134 -14.47 -0.67 18.58
C MET A 134 -15.58 0.10 19.33
N VAL A 135 -15.86 -0.29 20.58
CA VAL A 135 -16.78 0.45 21.44
C VAL A 135 -16.09 1.66 22.06
N THR A 136 -14.85 1.50 22.51
CA THR A 136 -14.08 2.57 23.15
C THR A 136 -13.79 3.69 22.19
N VAL A 137 -13.23 3.38 21.00
CA VAL A 137 -12.90 4.37 19.95
C VAL A 137 -14.15 5.13 19.49
N PHE A 138 -15.25 4.41 19.25
CA PHE A 138 -16.51 5.06 18.89
C PHE A 138 -17.00 6.00 19.99
N ASN A 139 -16.94 5.60 21.26
CA ASN A 139 -17.36 6.42 22.39
C ASN A 139 -16.53 7.71 22.47
N ASP A 140 -15.22 7.61 22.28
CA ASP A 140 -14.32 8.76 22.32
C ASP A 140 -14.59 9.72 21.14
N ASN A 141 -14.89 9.17 19.95
CA ASN A 141 -15.32 9.97 18.82
C ASN A 141 -16.63 10.69 19.10
N MET A 142 -17.65 9.99 19.63
CA MET A 142 -18.94 10.62 19.98
C MET A 142 -18.79 11.77 20.99
N ASP A 143 -17.88 11.64 21.96
CA ASP A 143 -17.65 12.68 22.95
C ASP A 143 -17.10 13.99 22.34
N ARG A 144 -16.37 13.90 21.24
CA ARG A 144 -15.78 15.04 20.51
C ARG A 144 -16.76 15.75 19.58
N LEU A 145 -17.87 15.10 19.17
CA LEU A 145 -18.83 15.71 18.25
C LEU A 145 -19.67 16.79 18.96
N ASP A 146 -19.77 17.97 18.38
CA ASP A 146 -20.49 19.10 18.90
C ASP A 146 -21.90 19.30 18.29
N PHE A 147 -22.19 18.59 17.19
CA PHE A 147 -23.49 18.65 16.51
C PHE A 147 -24.55 17.69 17.09
N LEU A 148 -24.17 16.82 18.05
CA LEU A 148 -25.09 15.90 18.74
C LEU A 148 -25.40 16.37 20.16
N THR A 149 -26.62 16.12 20.61
CA THR A 149 -27.00 16.31 22.03
C THR A 149 -26.46 15.17 22.90
N ASP A 150 -26.37 15.41 24.22
CA ASP A 150 -25.89 14.35 25.16
C ASP A 150 -26.79 13.11 25.16
N GLU A 151 -28.11 13.30 24.95
CA GLU A 151 -29.05 12.20 24.81
C GLU A 151 -28.78 11.37 23.55
N GLU A 152 -28.55 12.03 22.42
CA GLU A 152 -28.20 11.36 21.14
C GLU A 152 -26.87 10.62 21.25
N LYS A 153 -25.85 11.25 21.83
CA LYS A 153 -24.56 10.58 22.08
C LYS A 153 -24.72 9.31 22.90
N THR A 154 -25.52 9.37 23.97
CA THR A 154 -25.79 8.21 24.83
C THR A 154 -26.50 7.10 24.07
N GLU A 155 -27.51 7.44 23.26
CA GLU A 155 -28.24 6.49 22.43
C GLU A 155 -27.33 5.82 21.38
N PHE A 156 -26.52 6.58 20.65
CA PHE A 156 -25.58 6.05 19.64
C PHE A 156 -24.49 5.18 20.26
N LYS A 157 -23.96 5.53 21.43
CA LYS A 157 -23.00 4.68 22.13
C LYS A 157 -23.58 3.31 22.50
N GLU A 158 -24.84 3.27 22.93
CA GLU A 158 -25.51 1.99 23.24
C GLU A 158 -25.79 1.21 21.94
N GLN A 159 -26.27 1.86 20.88
CA GLN A 159 -26.50 1.21 19.59
C GLN A 159 -25.21 0.64 19.00
N ASN A 160 -24.09 1.38 19.05
CA ASN A 160 -22.79 0.86 18.61
C ASN A 160 -22.36 -0.35 19.41
N LYS A 161 -22.47 -0.27 20.74
CA LYS A 161 -22.15 -1.42 21.62
C LYS A 161 -22.98 -2.64 21.27
N GLU A 162 -24.28 -2.47 21.04
CA GLU A 162 -25.17 -3.56 20.63
C GLU A 162 -24.76 -4.12 19.25
N ALA A 163 -24.40 -3.26 18.28
CA ALA A 163 -23.96 -3.68 16.95
C ALA A 163 -22.64 -4.45 17.00
N VAL A 164 -21.66 -3.98 17.78
CA VAL A 164 -20.38 -4.68 17.98
C VAL A 164 -20.62 -6.05 18.62
N GLN A 165 -21.42 -6.12 19.68
CA GLN A 165 -21.66 -7.38 20.43
C GLN A 165 -22.54 -8.38 19.67
N ASN A 166 -23.54 -7.92 18.91
CA ASN A 166 -24.54 -8.78 18.30
C ASN A 166 -24.35 -8.99 16.78
N SER A 167 -23.48 -8.20 16.12
CA SER A 167 -23.20 -8.32 14.69
C SER A 167 -21.70 -8.54 14.43
N LEU A 168 -20.83 -7.61 14.80
CA LEU A 168 -19.42 -7.67 14.46
C LEU A 168 -18.70 -8.87 15.09
N ILE A 169 -18.74 -9.01 16.40
CA ILE A 169 -18.09 -10.13 17.10
C ILE A 169 -18.61 -11.49 16.59
N PRO A 170 -19.93 -11.73 16.47
CA PRO A 170 -20.43 -12.98 15.90
C PRO A 170 -20.00 -13.23 14.46
N ALA A 171 -19.79 -12.19 13.64
CA ALA A 171 -19.27 -12.34 12.28
C ALA A 171 -17.84 -12.90 12.28
N PHE A 172 -16.96 -12.40 13.16
CA PHE A 172 -15.61 -12.94 13.34
C PHE A 172 -15.62 -14.36 13.94
N GLU A 173 -16.50 -14.65 14.91
CA GLU A 173 -16.69 -16.02 15.44
C GLU A 173 -17.11 -16.99 14.33
N ASN A 174 -17.91 -16.53 13.36
CA ASN A 174 -18.30 -17.33 12.20
C ASN A 174 -17.11 -17.59 11.26
N ILE A 175 -16.23 -16.60 11.01
CA ILE A 175 -14.99 -16.84 10.27
C ILE A 175 -14.17 -17.94 10.97
N ILE A 176 -13.91 -17.81 12.26
CA ILE A 176 -13.15 -18.79 13.04
C ILE A 176 -13.76 -20.19 12.91
N THR A 177 -15.09 -20.28 13.00
CA THR A 177 -15.82 -21.58 12.91
C THR A 177 -15.65 -22.18 11.53
N VAL A 178 -15.94 -21.43 10.47
CA VAL A 178 -15.88 -21.92 9.08
C VAL A 178 -14.45 -22.29 8.70
N PHE A 179 -13.46 -21.44 9.04
CA PHE A 179 -12.06 -21.70 8.74
C PHE A 179 -11.51 -22.92 9.51
N THR A 180 -11.95 -23.11 10.77
CA THR A 180 -11.61 -24.32 11.54
C THR A 180 -12.18 -25.58 10.87
N ASP A 181 -13.40 -25.53 10.34
CA ASP A 181 -14.02 -26.65 9.65
C ASP A 181 -13.37 -26.92 8.27
N LEU A 182 -12.90 -25.88 7.58
CA LEU A 182 -12.23 -25.98 6.28
C LEU A 182 -10.75 -26.33 6.39
N LYS A 183 -10.11 -26.10 7.54
CA LYS A 183 -8.70 -26.41 7.77
C LYS A 183 -8.42 -27.88 7.48
N GLY A 184 -7.34 -28.16 6.75
CA GLY A 184 -7.00 -29.48 6.28
C GLY A 184 -7.60 -29.83 4.91
N THR A 185 -8.41 -28.98 4.30
CA THR A 185 -8.93 -29.18 2.94
C THR A 185 -8.02 -28.55 1.88
N GLY A 186 -7.15 -27.61 2.26
CA GLY A 186 -6.14 -27.04 1.39
C GLY A 186 -5.18 -28.09 0.83
N LYS A 187 -4.99 -28.10 -0.48
CA LYS A 187 -4.15 -29.08 -1.17
C LYS A 187 -2.77 -28.53 -1.50
N ASN A 188 -2.64 -27.22 -1.57
CA ASN A 188 -1.40 -26.53 -1.88
C ASN A 188 -0.89 -25.81 -0.61
N ARG A 189 0.38 -26.07 -0.27
CA ARG A 189 1.09 -25.41 0.85
C ARG A 189 2.17 -24.47 0.37
N MET A 190 2.25 -24.26 -0.92
CA MET A 190 3.25 -23.45 -1.62
C MET A 190 2.56 -22.30 -2.32
N GLY A 191 3.32 -21.52 -3.07
CA GLY A 191 2.82 -20.40 -3.81
C GLY A 191 1.72 -20.72 -4.83
N ILE A 192 1.06 -19.67 -5.28
CA ILE A 192 -0.13 -19.71 -6.14
C ILE A 192 0.13 -20.42 -7.49
N CYS A 193 1.36 -20.39 -8.00
CA CYS A 193 1.76 -21.07 -9.24
C CYS A 193 1.53 -22.60 -9.24
N ASN A 194 1.30 -23.20 -8.07
CA ASN A 194 1.00 -24.62 -7.94
C ASN A 194 -0.49 -24.96 -8.14
N TYR A 195 -1.32 -23.97 -8.37
CA TYR A 195 -2.71 -24.14 -8.83
C TYR A 195 -2.78 -24.06 -10.36
N GLU A 196 -3.84 -24.67 -10.93
CA GLU A 196 -4.18 -24.49 -12.35
C GLU A 196 -4.52 -23.00 -12.60
N GLY A 197 -3.88 -22.38 -13.58
CA GLY A 197 -4.02 -20.94 -13.86
C GLY A 197 -3.28 -20.01 -12.89
N GLY A 198 -2.46 -20.56 -11.96
CA GLY A 198 -1.81 -19.77 -10.93
C GLY A 198 -0.75 -18.80 -11.44
N LYS A 199 0.03 -19.20 -12.47
CA LYS A 199 1.01 -18.30 -13.09
C LYS A 199 0.34 -17.14 -13.84
N GLU A 200 -0.69 -17.45 -14.60
CA GLU A 200 -1.50 -16.45 -15.31
C GLU A 200 -2.18 -15.48 -14.35
N TYR A 201 -2.63 -15.98 -13.20
CA TYR A 201 -3.19 -15.14 -12.16
C TYR A 201 -2.13 -14.28 -11.47
N TYR A 202 -0.90 -14.79 -11.29
CA TYR A 202 0.20 -13.98 -10.76
C TYR A 202 0.60 -12.85 -11.72
N GLU A 203 0.61 -13.09 -13.03
CA GLU A 203 0.79 -12.03 -14.05
C GLU A 203 -0.31 -10.94 -13.95
N TYR A 204 -1.54 -11.35 -13.71
CA TYR A 204 -2.63 -10.41 -13.41
C TYR A 204 -2.36 -9.59 -12.14
N LEU A 205 -1.91 -10.25 -11.05
CA LEU A 205 -1.58 -9.56 -9.80
C LEU A 205 -0.42 -8.57 -9.96
N LEU A 206 0.61 -8.90 -10.74
CA LEU A 206 1.70 -7.96 -11.06
C LEU A 206 1.18 -6.70 -11.75
N LYS A 207 0.34 -6.86 -12.76
CA LYS A 207 -0.28 -5.72 -13.45
C LYS A 207 -1.14 -4.88 -12.52
N THR A 208 -1.88 -5.53 -11.63
CA THR A 208 -2.81 -4.87 -10.69
C THR A 208 -2.05 -4.13 -9.58
N TYR A 209 -1.05 -4.79 -8.97
CA TYR A 209 -0.39 -4.25 -7.78
C TYR A 209 0.85 -3.43 -8.10
N ALA A 210 1.68 -3.87 -9.05
CA ALA A 210 2.87 -3.12 -9.43
C ALA A 210 2.62 -2.06 -10.52
N GLY A 211 1.51 -2.16 -11.25
CA GLY A 211 1.23 -1.22 -12.35
C GLY A 211 2.14 -1.41 -13.57
N THR A 212 2.82 -2.55 -13.68
CA THR A 212 3.79 -2.86 -14.73
C THR A 212 3.13 -3.56 -15.91
N SER A 213 3.63 -3.33 -17.12
CA SER A 213 3.31 -4.12 -18.31
C SER A 213 4.31 -5.27 -18.55
N LYS A 214 5.39 -5.33 -17.75
CA LYS A 214 6.39 -6.40 -17.82
C LYS A 214 5.77 -7.75 -17.42
N SER A 215 6.22 -8.83 -18.06
CA SER A 215 5.94 -10.19 -17.61
C SER A 215 6.68 -10.51 -16.31
N ALA A 216 6.25 -11.55 -15.60
CA ALA A 216 6.94 -11.99 -14.39
C ALA A 216 8.41 -12.33 -14.64
N ASP A 217 8.74 -12.94 -15.78
CA ASP A 217 10.14 -13.22 -16.17
C ASP A 217 10.95 -11.93 -16.35
N GLU A 218 10.37 -10.88 -16.97
CA GLU A 218 11.02 -9.58 -17.14
C GLU A 218 11.19 -8.85 -15.79
N VAL A 219 10.23 -8.98 -14.87
CA VAL A 219 10.35 -8.44 -13.51
C VAL A 219 11.44 -9.16 -12.73
N ILE A 220 11.53 -10.51 -12.83
CA ILE A 220 12.62 -11.29 -12.23
C ILE A 220 13.98 -10.78 -12.72
N ASP A 221 14.14 -10.65 -14.04
CA ASP A 221 15.39 -10.15 -14.64
C ASP A 221 15.72 -8.73 -14.16
N MET A 222 14.72 -7.85 -14.03
CA MET A 222 14.87 -6.49 -13.51
C MET A 222 15.35 -6.52 -12.06
N LEU A 223 14.64 -7.20 -11.16
CA LEU A 223 15.00 -7.26 -9.74
C LEU A 223 16.37 -7.92 -9.51
N ASP A 224 16.69 -8.99 -10.22
CA ASP A 224 17.99 -9.66 -10.14
C ASP A 224 19.14 -8.77 -10.63
N ASN A 225 18.91 -7.92 -11.64
CA ASN A 225 19.90 -6.97 -12.13
C ASN A 225 20.09 -5.80 -11.16
N GLU A 226 18.99 -5.24 -10.64
CA GLU A 226 19.04 -4.15 -9.66
C GLU A 226 19.72 -4.61 -8.36
N LEU A 227 19.47 -5.83 -7.90
CA LEU A 227 20.17 -6.39 -6.73
C LEU A 227 21.70 -6.47 -6.96
N LYS A 228 22.16 -6.87 -8.16
CA LYS A 228 23.58 -6.88 -8.50
C LYS A 228 24.18 -5.47 -8.55
N ASN A 229 23.45 -4.51 -9.12
CA ASN A 229 23.86 -3.11 -9.17
C ASN A 229 24.02 -2.56 -7.74
N LEU A 230 22.99 -2.74 -6.91
CA LEU A 230 22.95 -2.31 -5.52
C LEU A 230 24.12 -2.89 -4.70
N MET A 231 24.40 -4.20 -4.83
CA MET A 231 25.54 -4.81 -4.17
C MET A 231 26.86 -4.21 -4.64
N THR A 232 26.96 -3.84 -5.91
CA THR A 232 28.14 -3.15 -6.45
C THR A 232 28.31 -1.77 -5.83
N ASP A 233 27.22 -1.02 -5.67
CA ASP A 233 27.23 0.32 -5.09
C ASP A 233 27.59 0.27 -3.60
N ILE A 234 27.03 -0.68 -2.82
CA ILE A 234 27.44 -0.89 -1.42
C ILE A 234 28.94 -1.17 -1.32
N TYR A 235 29.50 -2.03 -2.19
CA TYR A 235 30.94 -2.29 -2.21
C TYR A 235 31.77 -1.05 -2.57
N GLN A 236 31.29 -0.23 -3.52
CA GLN A 236 31.96 1.02 -3.87
C GLN A 236 32.01 1.97 -2.67
N VAL A 237 30.86 2.18 -1.99
CA VAL A 237 30.81 3.02 -0.78
C VAL A 237 31.75 2.48 0.28
N TYR A 238 31.75 1.17 0.55
CA TYR A 238 32.64 0.53 1.54
C TYR A 238 34.13 0.78 1.22
N PHE A 239 34.55 0.69 -0.05
CA PHE A 239 35.95 0.88 -0.41
C PHE A 239 36.37 2.35 -0.50
N MET A 240 35.46 3.25 -0.91
CA MET A 240 35.76 4.65 -1.12
C MET A 240 35.58 5.51 0.14
N ASN A 241 34.60 5.16 0.98
CA ASN A 241 34.17 5.91 2.17
C ASN A 241 34.06 4.99 3.40
N LYS A 242 35.12 4.23 3.68
CA LYS A 242 35.10 3.20 4.72
C LYS A 242 34.70 3.76 6.10
N ASP A 243 35.17 4.94 6.45
CA ASP A 243 34.88 5.54 7.75
C ASP A 243 33.40 5.90 7.89
N ALA A 244 32.76 6.39 6.81
CA ALA A 244 31.33 6.65 6.76
C ALA A 244 30.51 5.36 6.84
N TYR A 245 30.95 4.29 6.15
CA TYR A 245 30.32 2.97 6.23
C TYR A 245 30.37 2.40 7.66
N GLU A 246 31.56 2.46 8.32
CA GLU A 246 31.75 2.00 9.70
C GLU A 246 30.90 2.84 10.69
N TYR A 247 30.76 4.14 10.44
CA TYR A 247 29.90 5.02 11.22
C TYR A 247 28.43 4.62 11.05
N PHE A 248 27.94 4.48 9.80
CA PHE A 248 26.59 4.05 9.50
C PHE A 248 26.23 2.71 10.15
N ALA A 249 27.09 1.68 9.97
CA ALA A 249 26.86 0.36 10.53
C ALA A 249 26.85 0.33 12.07
N SER A 250 27.56 1.27 12.72
CA SER A 250 27.63 1.35 14.19
C SER A 250 26.50 2.18 14.81
N ASN A 251 25.83 3.02 14.02
CA ASN A 251 24.80 3.96 14.50
C ASN A 251 23.47 3.81 13.73
N TYR A 252 23.24 2.68 13.09
CA TYR A 252 22.07 2.47 12.22
C TYR A 252 20.74 2.82 12.90
N ASP A 253 20.56 2.34 14.14
CA ASP A 253 19.33 2.56 14.90
C ASP A 253 19.15 4.03 15.35
N ASP A 254 20.23 4.80 15.38
CA ASP A 254 20.26 6.19 15.84
C ASP A 254 20.43 7.20 14.68
N ILE A 255 20.38 6.76 13.43
CA ILE A 255 20.60 7.63 12.24
C ILE A 255 19.67 8.84 12.22
N PHE A 256 18.44 8.67 12.66
CA PHE A 256 17.42 9.73 12.72
C PHE A 256 17.21 10.30 14.13
N ALA A 257 18.11 10.05 15.07
CA ALA A 257 17.96 10.48 16.47
C ALA A 257 17.78 12.01 16.65
N ALA A 258 18.30 12.82 15.73
CA ALA A 258 18.13 14.27 15.76
C ALA A 258 16.66 14.73 15.65
N THR A 259 15.75 13.87 15.19
CA THR A 259 14.31 14.16 15.08
C THR A 259 13.46 13.54 16.18
N ASN A 260 14.03 12.74 17.09
CA ASN A 260 13.25 12.06 18.14
C ASN A 260 12.52 13.02 19.08
N GLU A 261 12.97 14.28 19.19
CA GLU A 261 12.31 15.32 19.99
C GLU A 261 11.33 16.19 19.16
N MET A 262 11.23 15.96 17.85
CA MET A 262 10.30 16.69 16.97
C MET A 262 8.94 16.00 16.97
N SER A 263 7.88 16.82 16.84
CA SER A 263 6.55 16.26 16.54
C SER A 263 6.49 15.76 15.09
N ALA A 264 5.56 14.86 14.78
CA ALA A 264 5.32 14.41 13.41
C ALA A 264 5.04 15.60 12.47
N SER A 265 4.25 16.58 12.93
CA SER A 265 3.97 17.80 12.16
C SER A 265 5.22 18.65 11.93
N ASP A 266 6.09 18.83 12.94
CA ASP A 266 7.34 19.59 12.75
C ASP A 266 8.27 18.94 11.73
N MET A 267 8.31 17.60 11.69
CA MET A 267 9.09 16.85 10.69
C MET A 267 8.55 17.07 9.28
N ILE A 268 7.23 16.96 9.11
CA ILE A 268 6.56 17.16 7.81
C ILE A 268 6.72 18.62 7.33
N ASP A 269 6.51 19.60 8.19
CA ASP A 269 6.68 21.03 7.87
C ASP A 269 8.12 21.32 7.41
N ARG A 270 9.10 20.70 8.07
CA ARG A 270 10.50 20.82 7.68
C ARG A 270 10.76 20.20 6.31
N MET A 271 10.21 19.01 6.02
CA MET A 271 10.32 18.39 4.70
C MET A 271 9.70 19.27 3.62
N MET A 272 8.54 19.91 3.88
CA MET A 272 7.92 20.86 2.95
C MET A 272 8.82 22.06 2.64
N GLU A 273 9.57 22.56 3.61
CA GLU A 273 10.52 23.67 3.44
C GLU A 273 11.74 23.19 2.63
N ASP A 274 12.39 22.13 3.08
CA ASP A 274 13.67 21.65 2.55
C ASP A 274 13.56 21.06 1.12
N ALA A 275 12.43 20.39 0.80
CA ALA A 275 12.21 19.75 -0.51
C ALA A 275 11.58 20.66 -1.57
N SER A 276 11.29 21.92 -1.26
CA SER A 276 10.53 22.84 -2.11
C SER A 276 11.14 23.09 -3.51
N GLU A 277 12.45 22.89 -3.68
CA GLU A 277 13.13 23.03 -4.98
C GLU A 277 12.86 21.86 -5.92
N ASN A 278 12.57 20.65 -5.40
CA ASN A 278 12.42 19.42 -6.18
C ASN A 278 10.96 19.08 -6.50
N TYR A 279 10.00 19.68 -5.80
CA TYR A 279 8.58 19.38 -5.96
C TYR A 279 7.76 20.61 -6.39
N PRO A 280 6.64 20.41 -7.13
CA PRO A 280 5.80 21.51 -7.54
C PRO A 280 5.17 22.22 -6.34
N ASP A 281 5.01 23.55 -6.49
CA ASP A 281 4.31 24.37 -5.50
C ASP A 281 2.79 24.16 -5.63
N ILE A 282 2.16 23.73 -4.56
CA ILE A 282 0.71 23.50 -4.45
C ILE A 282 0.05 24.57 -3.53
N GLY A 283 0.85 25.48 -2.94
CA GLY A 283 0.38 26.39 -1.90
C GLY A 283 0.31 25.69 -0.53
N THR A 284 -0.71 26.03 0.26
CA THR A 284 -0.85 25.45 1.61
C THR A 284 -1.59 24.12 1.53
N ILE A 285 -0.96 23.05 2.02
CA ILE A 285 -1.63 21.77 2.30
C ILE A 285 -2.12 21.82 3.75
N HIS A 286 -3.42 21.63 3.96
CA HIS A 286 -3.98 21.46 5.30
C HIS A 286 -3.94 19.98 5.67
N TYR A 287 -3.33 19.68 6.81
CA TYR A 287 -3.20 18.30 7.29
C TYR A 287 -3.20 18.23 8.80
N GLN A 288 -3.44 17.04 9.30
CA GLN A 288 -3.27 16.65 10.69
C GLN A 288 -2.39 15.41 10.76
N ALA A 289 -1.44 15.39 11.70
CA ALA A 289 -0.65 14.21 12.02
C ALA A 289 -0.94 13.83 13.47
N GLU A 290 -1.66 12.72 13.67
CA GLU A 290 -2.17 12.31 14.96
C GLU A 290 -1.80 10.88 15.30
N PRO A 291 -1.50 10.56 16.56
CA PRO A 291 -1.29 9.17 16.96
C PRO A 291 -2.57 8.35 16.80
N LEU A 292 -2.39 7.04 16.61
CA LEU A 292 -3.47 6.07 16.75
C LEU A 292 -4.12 6.17 18.13
N ASP A 293 -5.37 5.73 18.24
CA ASP A 293 -5.93 5.47 19.56
C ASP A 293 -5.10 4.41 20.28
N LYS A 294 -4.85 4.60 21.58
CA LYS A 294 -4.00 3.70 22.38
C LYS A 294 -4.46 2.25 22.37
N SER A 295 -5.75 2.00 22.17
CA SER A 295 -6.28 0.66 22.06
C SER A 295 -5.91 -0.03 20.73
N LEU A 296 -5.57 0.76 19.70
CA LEU A 296 -5.14 0.27 18.40
C LEU A 296 -3.64 0.10 18.29
N GLU A 297 -2.84 0.85 19.03
CA GLU A 297 -1.38 0.83 18.94
C GLU A 297 -0.80 -0.59 19.06
N THR A 298 -1.35 -1.41 19.97
CA THR A 298 -0.91 -2.81 20.15
C THR A 298 -1.52 -3.76 19.12
N ILE A 299 -2.72 -3.48 18.62
CA ILE A 299 -3.40 -4.30 17.61
C ILE A 299 -2.74 -4.12 16.23
N MET A 300 -2.27 -2.90 15.97
CA MET A 300 -1.60 -2.49 14.75
C MET A 300 -0.09 -2.25 14.99
N ASP A 301 0.54 -3.10 15.79
CA ASP A 301 1.95 -2.93 16.22
C ASP A 301 2.93 -2.91 15.03
N ASP A 302 2.63 -3.64 13.96
CA ASP A 302 3.42 -3.67 12.73
C ASP A 302 3.22 -2.43 11.82
N VAL A 303 2.24 -1.56 12.13
CA VAL A 303 1.93 -0.36 11.35
C VAL A 303 2.58 0.85 12.02
N LEU A 304 3.57 1.44 11.37
CA LEU A 304 4.28 2.63 11.88
C LEU A 304 3.45 3.90 11.65
N ALA A 305 2.93 4.08 10.45
CA ALA A 305 2.02 5.17 10.08
C ALA A 305 1.23 4.80 8.83
N TYR A 306 0.18 5.57 8.52
CA TYR A 306 -0.51 5.53 7.24
C TYR A 306 -1.17 6.88 6.93
N TYR A 307 -1.25 7.18 5.65
CA TYR A 307 -1.96 8.35 5.13
C TYR A 307 -3.42 8.00 4.82
N MET A 308 -4.32 8.81 5.32
CA MET A 308 -5.73 8.76 4.98
C MET A 308 -6.05 9.84 3.96
N ALA A 309 -6.35 9.40 2.74
CA ALA A 309 -6.82 10.32 1.71
C ALA A 309 -8.14 10.98 2.16
N PRO A 310 -8.27 12.29 2.00
CA PRO A 310 -9.49 13.02 2.38
C PRO A 310 -10.68 12.59 1.52
N ALA A 311 -11.88 12.85 1.99
CA ALA A 311 -13.09 12.66 1.21
C ALA A 311 -13.08 13.55 -0.05
N ILE A 312 -13.69 13.07 -1.13
CA ILE A 312 -13.69 13.78 -2.43
C ILE A 312 -14.34 15.16 -2.32
N ASP A 313 -15.31 15.31 -1.45
CA ASP A 313 -16.04 16.56 -1.17
C ASP A 313 -15.37 17.47 -0.12
N ASP A 314 -14.28 16.99 0.50
CA ASP A 314 -13.44 17.77 1.43
C ASP A 314 -11.96 17.46 1.25
N PRO A 315 -11.38 17.77 0.07
CA PRO A 315 -10.04 17.34 -0.33
C PRO A 315 -8.90 18.01 0.47
N ASP A 316 -9.20 19.02 1.26
CA ASP A 316 -8.20 19.74 2.06
C ASP A 316 -7.95 19.11 3.44
N ASN A 317 -8.72 18.11 3.84
CA ASN A 317 -8.63 17.50 5.18
C ASN A 317 -7.76 16.24 5.17
N ASN A 318 -6.46 16.41 4.98
CA ASN A 318 -5.49 15.33 4.97
C ASN A 318 -5.19 14.86 6.39
N LEU A 319 -5.11 13.54 6.59
CA LEU A 319 -4.83 12.93 7.89
C LEU A 319 -3.74 11.90 7.77
N ILE A 320 -2.74 11.99 8.65
CA ILE A 320 -1.70 10.98 8.82
C ILE A 320 -1.88 10.41 10.22
N ARG A 321 -2.07 9.09 10.31
CA ARG A 321 -2.07 8.35 11.56
C ARG A 321 -0.72 7.71 11.77
N TYR A 322 -0.18 7.80 12.99
CA TYR A 322 1.07 7.13 13.34
C TYR A 322 0.93 6.35 14.65
N ASN A 323 1.68 5.27 14.79
CA ASN A 323 1.69 4.47 16.00
C ASN A 323 2.55 5.17 17.07
N GLY A 324 1.90 5.62 18.14
CA GLY A 324 2.58 6.34 19.22
C GLY A 324 3.58 5.50 20.03
N MET A 325 3.61 4.18 19.83
CA MET A 325 4.62 3.29 20.42
C MET A 325 5.96 3.32 19.64
N HIS A 326 5.97 3.78 18.39
CA HIS A 326 7.10 3.76 17.46
C HIS A 326 7.41 5.17 16.94
N THR A 327 7.77 6.09 17.82
CA THR A 327 8.02 7.50 17.46
C THR A 327 9.47 7.81 17.09
N ASP A 328 10.40 6.89 17.37
CA ASP A 328 11.80 7.06 17.03
C ASP A 328 12.05 6.71 15.56
N GLY A 329 12.90 7.49 14.89
CA GLY A 329 13.26 7.22 13.50
C GLY A 329 12.17 7.44 12.45
N MET A 330 11.11 8.18 12.76
CA MET A 330 9.94 8.34 11.87
C MET A 330 10.19 9.19 10.60
N TRP A 331 11.37 9.74 10.38
CA TRP A 331 11.63 10.63 9.24
C TRP A 331 11.21 10.03 7.91
N THR A 332 11.71 8.84 7.60
CA THR A 332 11.40 8.16 6.33
C THR A 332 9.93 7.75 6.21
N THR A 333 9.33 7.28 7.31
CA THR A 333 7.91 6.93 7.36
C THR A 333 7.02 8.15 7.10
N LEU A 334 7.33 9.29 7.73
CA LEU A 334 6.56 10.53 7.51
C LEU A 334 6.83 11.15 6.14
N ALA A 335 7.99 10.90 5.54
CA ALA A 335 8.25 11.26 4.15
C ALA A 335 7.40 10.43 3.19
N HIS A 336 7.25 9.13 3.46
CA HIS A 336 6.41 8.21 2.69
C HIS A 336 4.92 8.55 2.80
N GLU A 337 4.39 8.68 4.02
CA GLU A 337 2.97 8.93 4.25
C GLU A 337 2.56 10.39 4.03
N GLY A 338 3.45 11.32 4.39
CA GLY A 338 3.21 12.75 4.37
C GLY A 338 3.79 13.43 3.14
N TYR A 339 4.84 14.23 3.38
CA TYR A 339 5.48 15.04 2.35
C TYR A 339 6.96 14.62 2.20
N PRO A 340 7.41 14.34 0.98
CA PRO A 340 6.74 14.53 -0.32
C PRO A 340 6.00 13.30 -0.86
N GLY A 341 5.64 12.33 0.00
CA GLY A 341 5.00 11.06 -0.39
C GLY A 341 3.50 11.15 -0.67
N HIS A 342 2.72 10.25 -0.06
CA HIS A 342 1.29 10.07 -0.35
C HIS A 342 0.45 11.33 -0.21
N MET A 343 0.70 12.15 0.82
CA MET A 343 -0.08 13.38 1.04
C MET A 343 0.14 14.38 -0.10
N LEU A 344 1.39 14.66 -0.49
CA LEU A 344 1.66 15.54 -1.64
C LEU A 344 1.06 14.96 -2.91
N GLN A 345 1.24 13.66 -3.16
CA GLN A 345 0.73 12.98 -4.34
C GLN A 345 -0.78 13.19 -4.50
N ASN A 346 -1.54 12.92 -3.44
CA ASN A 346 -2.99 13.08 -3.46
C ASN A 346 -3.42 14.54 -3.54
N ALA A 347 -2.87 15.41 -2.69
CA ALA A 347 -3.24 16.82 -2.62
C ALA A 347 -2.94 17.53 -3.96
N TYR A 348 -1.79 17.25 -4.57
CA TYR A 348 -1.44 17.83 -5.87
C TYR A 348 -2.39 17.36 -6.96
N TYR A 349 -2.64 16.05 -7.04
CA TYR A 349 -3.55 15.50 -8.04
C TYR A 349 -4.98 16.07 -7.90
N MET A 350 -5.51 16.13 -6.69
CA MET A 350 -6.83 16.73 -6.43
C MET A 350 -6.88 18.22 -6.79
N SER A 351 -5.77 18.95 -6.66
CA SER A 351 -5.69 20.37 -7.05
C SER A 351 -5.79 20.59 -8.57
N THR A 352 -5.59 19.56 -9.37
CA THR A 352 -5.73 19.63 -10.86
C THR A 352 -7.17 19.54 -11.34
N ASP A 353 -8.16 19.40 -10.43
CA ASP A 353 -9.59 19.20 -10.74
C ASP A 353 -9.81 17.99 -11.67
N PRO A 354 -9.38 16.79 -11.28
CA PRO A 354 -9.42 15.60 -12.13
C PRO A 354 -10.87 15.16 -12.41
N GLU A 355 -11.04 14.45 -13.54
CA GLU A 355 -12.33 13.81 -13.83
C GLU A 355 -12.73 12.89 -12.67
N PRO A 356 -13.97 12.99 -12.12
CA PRO A 356 -14.37 12.29 -10.88
C PRO A 356 -14.12 10.77 -10.90
N VAL A 357 -14.25 10.11 -12.06
CA VAL A 357 -13.99 8.68 -12.19
C VAL A 357 -12.53 8.33 -11.87
N ARG A 358 -11.58 9.24 -12.16
CA ARG A 358 -10.15 9.04 -11.88
C ARG A 358 -9.83 9.02 -10.39
N THR A 359 -10.61 9.72 -9.55
CA THR A 359 -10.42 9.76 -8.10
C THR A 359 -10.93 8.49 -7.40
N LEU A 360 -11.77 7.69 -8.08
CA LEU A 360 -12.30 6.42 -7.57
C LEU A 360 -11.41 5.21 -7.90
N MET A 361 -10.38 5.40 -8.75
CA MET A 361 -9.51 4.32 -9.20
C MET A 361 -8.28 4.19 -8.30
N SER A 362 -7.87 2.97 -8.03
CA SER A 362 -6.68 2.69 -7.25
C SER A 362 -5.60 2.04 -8.12
N PHE A 363 -4.38 2.59 -8.07
CA PHE A 363 -3.18 2.09 -8.75
C PHE A 363 -2.06 2.01 -7.72
N LEU A 364 -1.95 0.86 -7.03
CA LEU A 364 -1.03 0.70 -5.91
C LEU A 364 0.43 0.92 -6.33
N GLY A 365 0.86 0.37 -7.46
CA GLY A 365 2.22 0.56 -7.95
C GLY A 365 2.59 2.04 -8.16
N TYR A 366 1.65 2.83 -8.70
CA TYR A 366 1.83 4.28 -8.81
C TYR A 366 1.93 4.95 -7.44
N LYS A 367 1.07 4.56 -6.48
CA LYS A 367 1.05 5.17 -5.15
C LYS A 367 2.32 4.83 -4.37
N GLU A 368 2.60 3.55 -4.23
CA GLU A 368 3.73 3.07 -3.43
C GLU A 368 5.07 3.37 -4.10
N GLY A 369 5.15 3.20 -5.42
CA GLY A 369 6.37 3.55 -6.18
C GLY A 369 6.75 5.02 -6.02
N TRP A 370 5.77 5.93 -6.04
CA TRP A 370 5.99 7.34 -5.74
C TRP A 370 6.42 7.57 -4.28
N ALA A 371 5.72 6.96 -3.32
CA ALA A 371 6.01 7.16 -1.91
C ALA A 371 7.41 6.64 -1.53
N MET A 372 7.85 5.51 -2.10
CA MET A 372 9.21 5.00 -1.96
C MET A 372 10.24 5.95 -2.58
N TYR A 373 9.97 6.45 -3.79
CA TYR A 373 10.82 7.44 -4.44
C TYR A 373 10.96 8.71 -3.61
N ALA A 374 9.87 9.24 -3.08
CA ALA A 374 9.82 10.41 -2.23
C ALA A 374 10.53 10.18 -0.87
N CYS A 375 10.34 9.01 -0.28
CA CYS A 375 11.02 8.59 0.94
C CYS A 375 12.52 8.62 0.75
N TYR A 376 13.05 8.04 -0.32
CA TYR A 376 14.49 8.03 -0.60
C TYR A 376 15.05 9.42 -0.94
N ASP A 377 14.29 10.26 -1.61
CA ASP A 377 14.69 11.65 -1.86
C ASP A 377 14.81 12.44 -0.56
N SER A 378 13.95 12.17 0.43
CA SER A 378 13.93 12.84 1.73
C SER A 378 15.22 12.64 2.55
N LEU A 379 15.94 11.56 2.30
CA LEU A 379 17.20 11.27 2.98
C LEU A 379 18.27 12.34 2.72
N TYR A 380 18.24 13.00 1.57
CA TYR A 380 19.19 14.05 1.20
C TYR A 380 18.86 15.43 1.77
N TYR A 381 17.68 15.58 2.39
CA TYR A 381 17.28 16.79 3.13
C TYR A 381 17.47 16.63 4.64
N TYR A 382 17.72 15.42 5.12
CA TYR A 382 17.92 15.18 6.53
C TYR A 382 19.26 15.76 7.00
N GLN A 383 19.28 16.39 8.18
CA GLN A 383 20.51 16.90 8.79
C GLN A 383 21.09 15.86 9.73
N TYR A 384 22.01 15.07 9.21
CA TYR A 384 22.71 14.03 9.99
C TYR A 384 23.63 14.66 11.04
N GLU A 385 23.79 14.00 12.21
CA GLU A 385 24.69 14.47 13.26
C GLU A 385 26.14 14.58 12.78
N GLU A 386 26.61 13.63 11.98
CA GLU A 386 27.93 13.69 11.34
C GLU A 386 27.78 14.24 9.91
N GLU A 387 27.70 15.57 9.82
CA GLU A 387 27.49 16.30 8.55
C GLU A 387 28.50 15.94 7.45
N SER A 388 29.74 15.55 7.83
CA SER A 388 30.80 15.21 6.86
C SER A 388 30.50 13.91 6.09
N TYR A 389 29.57 13.09 6.56
CA TYR A 389 29.15 11.84 5.94
C TYR A 389 27.72 11.89 5.39
N GLY A 390 27.03 13.02 5.49
CA GLY A 390 25.59 13.17 5.24
C GLY A 390 25.10 12.45 3.98
N ASP A 391 25.60 12.84 2.80
CA ASP A 391 25.21 12.22 1.52
C ASP A 391 25.53 10.71 1.49
N THR A 392 26.68 10.31 2.05
CA THR A 392 27.07 8.89 2.08
C THR A 392 26.18 8.08 3.03
N ILE A 393 25.71 8.68 4.14
CA ILE A 393 24.75 8.04 5.05
C ILE A 393 23.39 7.89 4.34
N ALA A 394 22.95 8.92 3.62
CA ALA A 394 21.74 8.88 2.81
C ALA A 394 21.80 7.75 1.77
N ASP A 395 22.89 7.65 1.01
CA ASP A 395 23.14 6.57 0.05
C ASP A 395 23.08 5.19 0.72
N LEU A 396 23.78 5.01 1.85
CA LEU A 396 23.83 3.72 2.55
C LEU A 396 22.47 3.32 3.12
N TYR A 397 21.72 4.26 3.68
CA TYR A 397 20.37 3.98 4.18
C TYR A 397 19.44 3.55 3.03
N LYS A 398 19.44 4.33 1.94
CA LYS A 398 18.67 4.01 0.74
C LYS A 398 19.03 2.63 0.20
N LEU A 399 20.31 2.33 -0.01
CA LEU A 399 20.78 1.04 -0.52
C LEU A 399 20.37 -0.14 0.39
N ASN A 400 20.41 0.07 1.72
CA ASN A 400 19.99 -0.97 2.68
C ASN A 400 18.49 -1.23 2.63
N ASP A 401 17.68 -0.19 2.50
CA ASP A 401 16.22 -0.30 2.44
C ASP A 401 15.77 -0.88 1.08
N GLU A 402 16.32 -0.37 -0.04
CA GLU A 402 16.09 -0.92 -1.38
C GLU A 402 16.42 -2.42 -1.44
N MET A 403 17.52 -2.86 -0.79
CA MET A 403 17.89 -4.26 -0.72
C MET A 403 16.79 -5.12 -0.10
N SER A 404 16.18 -4.63 0.97
CA SER A 404 15.10 -5.34 1.66
C SER A 404 13.89 -5.54 0.74
N TYR A 405 13.44 -4.49 0.05
CA TYR A 405 12.31 -4.58 -0.88
C TYR A 405 12.62 -5.40 -2.13
N LEU A 406 13.84 -5.30 -2.69
CA LEU A 406 14.28 -6.15 -3.79
C LEU A 406 14.23 -7.62 -3.44
N VAL A 407 14.77 -7.98 -2.28
CA VAL A 407 14.79 -9.36 -1.79
C VAL A 407 13.37 -9.86 -1.53
N MET A 408 12.49 -9.07 -0.89
CA MET A 408 11.09 -9.44 -0.66
C MET A 408 10.33 -9.62 -1.98
N GLY A 409 10.46 -8.70 -2.92
CA GLY A 409 9.83 -8.80 -4.24
C GLY A 409 10.34 -10.02 -5.03
N ARG A 410 11.65 -10.31 -4.96
CA ARG A 410 12.25 -11.48 -5.62
C ARG A 410 11.80 -12.80 -4.99
N ILE A 411 11.67 -12.86 -3.68
CA ILE A 411 11.16 -14.04 -2.96
C ILE A 411 9.70 -14.29 -3.31
N ASP A 412 8.89 -13.24 -3.39
CA ASP A 412 7.48 -13.35 -3.78
C ASP A 412 7.33 -13.99 -5.17
N LEU A 413 8.09 -13.53 -6.17
CA LEU A 413 8.17 -14.15 -7.49
C LEU A 413 8.69 -15.60 -7.42
N GLY A 414 9.69 -15.85 -6.59
CA GLY A 414 10.22 -17.19 -6.37
C GLY A 414 9.14 -18.15 -5.86
N ILE A 415 8.39 -17.75 -4.86
CA ILE A 415 7.33 -18.55 -4.25
C ILE A 415 6.12 -18.68 -5.18
N ASN A 416 5.63 -17.57 -5.70
CA ASN A 416 4.32 -17.50 -6.33
C ASN A 416 4.33 -17.68 -7.85
N TYR A 417 5.49 -17.55 -8.49
CA TYR A 417 5.65 -17.77 -9.94
C TYR A 417 6.60 -18.92 -10.29
N GLU A 418 7.76 -19.01 -9.60
CA GLU A 418 8.73 -20.11 -9.85
C GLU A 418 8.46 -21.37 -9.02
N GLY A 419 7.72 -21.25 -7.89
CA GLY A 419 7.31 -22.36 -7.04
C GLY A 419 8.35 -22.75 -5.99
N TRP A 420 9.10 -21.78 -5.47
CA TRP A 420 10.07 -22.03 -4.40
C TRP A 420 9.41 -22.60 -3.16
N SER A 421 10.09 -23.59 -2.59
CA SER A 421 9.79 -24.11 -1.26
C SER A 421 10.34 -23.20 -0.17
N LEU A 422 9.89 -23.43 1.05
CA LEU A 422 10.44 -22.74 2.24
C LEU A 422 11.96 -22.92 2.37
N ASP A 423 12.49 -24.14 2.06
CA ASP A 423 13.93 -24.39 2.13
C ASP A 423 14.71 -23.59 1.08
N GLU A 424 14.17 -23.44 -0.15
CA GLU A 424 14.77 -22.62 -1.20
C GLU A 424 14.71 -21.12 -0.83
N THR A 425 13.63 -20.67 -0.20
CA THR A 425 13.52 -19.31 0.33
C THR A 425 14.57 -19.04 1.43
N LYS A 426 14.75 -19.97 2.38
CA LYS A 426 15.80 -19.87 3.41
C LYS A 426 17.19 -19.85 2.82
N GLN A 427 17.44 -20.67 1.80
CA GLN A 427 18.71 -20.66 1.10
C GLN A 427 18.95 -19.31 0.42
N TYR A 428 17.98 -18.79 -0.30
CA TYR A 428 18.09 -17.50 -0.99
C TYR A 428 18.40 -16.35 -0.01
N LEU A 429 17.66 -16.25 1.11
CA LEU A 429 17.96 -15.26 2.16
C LEU A 429 19.39 -15.34 2.66
N THR A 430 19.86 -16.57 2.93
CA THR A 430 21.24 -16.81 3.38
C THR A 430 22.27 -16.39 2.32
N GLU A 431 22.00 -16.65 1.04
CA GLU A 431 22.87 -16.26 -0.09
C GLU A 431 22.93 -14.72 -0.24
N GLN A 432 21.86 -14.00 0.10
CA GLN A 432 21.84 -12.53 0.14
C GLN A 432 22.45 -11.95 1.44
N GLY A 433 22.91 -12.79 2.36
CA GLY A 433 23.48 -12.36 3.63
C GLY A 433 22.45 -11.92 4.68
N MET A 434 21.17 -12.25 4.46
CA MET A 434 20.09 -11.93 5.37
C MET A 434 19.83 -13.05 6.40
N ASP A 435 19.24 -12.68 7.54
CA ASP A 435 18.82 -13.66 8.54
C ASP A 435 17.61 -14.49 8.03
N ALA A 436 17.76 -15.79 8.04
CA ALA A 436 16.70 -16.72 7.69
C ALA A 436 15.85 -17.18 8.89
N GLY A 437 16.04 -16.58 10.07
CA GLY A 437 15.31 -16.95 11.28
C GLY A 437 13.80 -16.74 11.20
N SER A 438 13.36 -15.68 10.53
CA SER A 438 11.94 -15.35 10.29
C SER A 438 11.41 -15.81 8.92
N ALA A 439 12.18 -16.61 8.18
CA ALA A 439 11.80 -17.04 6.83
C ALA A 439 10.47 -17.80 6.76
N ASP A 440 10.10 -18.54 7.81
CA ASP A 440 8.81 -19.25 7.87
C ASP A 440 7.63 -18.26 7.86
N GLU A 441 7.74 -17.16 8.61
CA GLU A 441 6.72 -16.13 8.68
C GLU A 441 6.58 -15.40 7.35
N LEU A 442 7.70 -14.92 6.78
CA LEU A 442 7.74 -14.27 5.47
C LEU A 442 7.18 -15.20 4.38
N TYR A 443 7.58 -16.48 4.36
CA TYR A 443 7.11 -17.45 3.37
C TYR A 443 5.59 -17.57 3.37
N TYR A 444 4.98 -17.84 4.53
CA TYR A 444 3.53 -18.01 4.61
C TYR A 444 2.75 -16.71 4.51
N THR A 445 3.36 -15.58 4.79
CA THR A 445 2.79 -14.26 4.45
C THR A 445 2.66 -14.11 2.94
N LEU A 446 3.74 -14.38 2.18
CA LEU A 446 3.75 -14.28 0.73
C LEU A 446 2.91 -15.36 0.03
N VAL A 447 2.78 -16.56 0.62
CA VAL A 447 1.84 -17.58 0.14
C VAL A 447 0.38 -17.10 0.30
N GLY A 448 0.08 -16.40 1.40
CA GLY A 448 -1.26 -15.88 1.68
C GLY A 448 -1.62 -14.62 0.91
N ASP A 449 -0.63 -13.79 0.62
CA ASP A 449 -0.77 -12.49 -0.05
C ASP A 449 0.20 -12.35 -1.24
N PRO A 450 -0.03 -13.07 -2.35
CA PRO A 450 0.82 -12.98 -3.53
C PRO A 450 0.88 -11.55 -4.09
N ALA A 451 2.06 -11.14 -4.54
CA ALA A 451 2.37 -9.83 -5.11
C ALA A 451 2.21 -8.64 -4.14
N VAL A 452 2.09 -8.85 -2.82
CA VAL A 452 1.86 -7.77 -1.84
C VAL A 452 3.00 -6.74 -1.83
N TYR A 453 4.25 -7.18 -1.96
CA TYR A 453 5.41 -6.28 -1.97
C TYR A 453 5.77 -5.75 -3.37
N GLN A 454 5.10 -6.20 -4.43
CA GLN A 454 5.42 -5.78 -5.80
C GLN A 454 5.06 -4.30 -6.06
N SER A 455 4.10 -3.74 -5.34
CA SER A 455 3.80 -2.31 -5.42
C SER A 455 4.95 -1.44 -4.92
N TYR A 456 5.68 -1.91 -3.90
CA TYR A 456 6.86 -1.23 -3.33
C TYR A 456 8.12 -1.48 -4.16
N SER A 457 8.46 -2.76 -4.41
CA SER A 457 9.66 -3.13 -5.13
C SER A 457 9.56 -2.81 -6.62
N THR A 458 8.71 -3.52 -7.35
CA THR A 458 8.54 -3.34 -8.80
C THR A 458 8.01 -1.94 -9.13
N GLY A 459 7.03 -1.41 -8.34
CA GLY A 459 6.50 -0.07 -8.55
C GLY A 459 7.57 1.01 -8.43
N TYR A 460 8.44 0.95 -7.43
CA TYR A 460 9.55 1.89 -7.30
C TYR A 460 10.52 1.81 -8.50
N TYR A 461 10.89 0.60 -8.93
CA TYR A 461 11.83 0.45 -10.06
C TYR A 461 11.23 0.84 -11.41
N GLU A 462 9.94 0.68 -11.62
CA GLU A 462 9.24 1.25 -12.78
C GLU A 462 9.34 2.78 -12.81
N LEU A 463 9.13 3.44 -11.67
CA LEU A 463 9.26 4.90 -11.58
C LEU A 463 10.71 5.35 -11.75
N LYS A 464 11.66 4.62 -11.15
CA LYS A 464 13.10 4.87 -11.30
C LYS A 464 13.53 4.75 -12.75
N GLU A 465 13.12 3.71 -13.48
CA GLU A 465 13.39 3.56 -14.90
C GLU A 465 12.84 4.73 -15.74
N LEU A 466 11.66 5.25 -15.40
CA LEU A 466 11.09 6.42 -16.07
C LEU A 466 11.91 7.69 -15.81
N ARG A 467 12.42 7.84 -14.59
CA ARG A 467 13.31 8.95 -14.26
C ARG A 467 14.64 8.85 -15.03
N ASP A 468 15.29 7.70 -14.95
CA ASP A 468 16.54 7.43 -15.67
C ASP A 468 16.37 7.66 -17.17
N TYR A 469 15.24 7.23 -17.75
CA TYR A 469 14.88 7.47 -19.14
C TYR A 469 14.77 8.97 -19.47
N ALA A 470 14.10 9.75 -18.61
CA ALA A 470 13.95 11.19 -18.80
C ALA A 470 15.30 11.93 -18.69
N GLU A 471 16.13 11.54 -17.71
CA GLU A 471 17.49 12.08 -17.53
C GLU A 471 18.38 11.78 -18.74
N GLU A 472 18.37 10.55 -19.26
CA GLU A 472 19.13 10.19 -20.47
C GLU A 472 18.69 11.00 -21.70
N LYS A 473 17.39 11.22 -21.86
CA LYS A 473 16.82 11.96 -23.00
C LYS A 473 17.11 13.44 -22.97
N LEU A 474 17.08 14.06 -21.81
CA LEU A 474 17.22 15.50 -21.65
C LEU A 474 18.66 15.93 -21.33
N GLY A 475 19.49 15.05 -20.76
CA GLY A 475 20.85 15.37 -20.32
C GLY A 475 20.88 16.61 -19.43
N ASP A 476 21.69 17.62 -19.78
CA ASP A 476 21.82 18.85 -18.98
C ASP A 476 20.52 19.69 -18.88
N ALA A 477 19.48 19.36 -19.67
CA ALA A 477 18.18 20.02 -19.62
C ALA A 477 17.16 19.30 -18.71
N PHE A 478 17.56 18.20 -18.05
CA PHE A 478 16.69 17.52 -17.10
C PHE A 478 16.43 18.40 -15.88
N ASP A 479 15.17 18.52 -15.49
CA ASP A 479 14.72 19.23 -14.31
C ASP A 479 13.86 18.27 -13.46
N VAL A 480 14.33 17.97 -12.27
CA VAL A 480 13.65 17.02 -11.36
C VAL A 480 12.26 17.51 -10.96
N LYS A 481 12.09 18.83 -10.76
CA LYS A 481 10.80 19.42 -10.42
C LYS A 481 9.80 19.28 -11.56
N GLU A 482 10.25 19.47 -12.81
CA GLU A 482 9.41 19.26 -13.99
C GLU A 482 9.03 17.79 -14.13
N PHE A 483 9.97 16.85 -13.93
CA PHE A 483 9.69 15.42 -13.92
C PHE A 483 8.64 15.06 -12.85
N ASN A 484 8.85 15.45 -11.61
CA ASN A 484 7.93 15.20 -10.50
C ASN A 484 6.54 15.81 -10.77
N THR A 485 6.50 17.00 -11.37
CA THR A 485 5.24 17.65 -11.77
C THR A 485 4.49 16.81 -12.79
N ILE A 486 5.15 16.27 -13.81
CA ILE A 486 4.51 15.43 -14.84
C ILE A 486 3.89 14.19 -14.21
N ILE A 487 4.58 13.54 -13.27
CA ILE A 487 4.07 12.37 -12.57
C ILE A 487 2.79 12.72 -11.80
N LEU A 488 2.86 13.77 -10.98
CA LEU A 488 1.75 14.20 -10.11
C LEU A 488 0.55 14.73 -10.91
N GLU A 489 0.77 15.51 -11.99
CA GLU A 489 -0.30 15.98 -12.88
C GLU A 489 -0.99 14.85 -13.63
N THR A 490 -0.24 13.84 -14.06
CA THR A 490 -0.81 12.67 -14.75
C THR A 490 -1.76 11.92 -13.82
N GLY A 491 -1.41 11.84 -12.54
CA GLY A 491 -2.19 11.16 -11.52
C GLY A 491 -2.19 9.64 -11.65
N PRO A 492 -2.95 8.94 -10.81
CA PRO A 492 -2.93 7.48 -10.72
C PRO A 492 -3.21 6.81 -12.06
N CYS A 493 -2.27 5.97 -12.52
CA CYS A 493 -2.38 5.18 -13.75
C CYS A 493 -1.29 4.09 -13.79
N GLN A 494 -1.33 3.24 -14.81
CA GLN A 494 -0.27 2.28 -15.12
C GLN A 494 0.98 3.01 -15.67
N TYR A 495 2.17 2.43 -15.49
CA TYR A 495 3.45 3.05 -15.86
C TYR A 495 3.61 3.29 -17.35
N ASP A 496 3.01 2.46 -18.22
CA ASP A 496 2.99 2.70 -19.67
C ASP A 496 2.26 3.98 -20.07
N ILE A 497 1.22 4.34 -19.34
CA ILE A 497 0.51 5.61 -19.55
C ILE A 497 1.38 6.78 -19.07
N LEU A 498 2.00 6.63 -17.90
CA LEU A 498 2.95 7.62 -17.38
C LEU A 498 4.07 7.91 -18.38
N LYS A 499 4.67 6.85 -18.93
CA LYS A 499 5.70 6.96 -19.97
C LYS A 499 5.22 7.73 -21.17
N LYS A 500 4.01 7.47 -21.66
CA LYS A 500 3.42 8.21 -22.78
C LYS A 500 3.27 9.71 -22.48
N GLN A 501 2.91 10.08 -21.22
CA GLN A 501 2.80 11.48 -20.83
C GLN A 501 4.18 12.16 -20.72
N ILE A 502 5.17 11.47 -20.17
CA ILE A 502 6.56 11.93 -20.15
C ILE A 502 7.04 12.20 -21.61
N ASP A 503 6.90 11.22 -22.50
CA ASP A 503 7.30 11.35 -23.92
C ASP A 503 6.63 12.55 -24.60
N LYS A 504 5.35 12.79 -24.34
CA LYS A 504 4.57 13.91 -24.88
C LYS A 504 5.11 15.27 -24.40
N LYS A 505 5.43 15.38 -23.11
CA LYS A 505 6.02 16.60 -22.52
C LYS A 505 7.45 16.83 -23.00
N LEU A 506 8.27 15.77 -23.09
CA LEU A 506 9.65 15.87 -23.59
C LEU A 506 9.70 16.33 -25.07
N GLN A 507 8.75 15.89 -25.90
CA GLN A 507 8.65 16.34 -27.30
C GLN A 507 8.26 17.81 -27.41
N GLY A 508 7.46 18.32 -26.47
CA GLY A 508 7.06 19.74 -26.43
C GLY A 508 8.19 20.68 -26.03
N ASN A 509 9.20 20.21 -25.31
CA ASN A 509 10.34 21.02 -24.84
C ASN A 509 11.53 21.03 -25.81
N VAL A 510 11.49 20.28 -26.92
CA VAL A 510 12.54 20.19 -27.94
C VAL A 510 12.27 21.17 -29.12
N ILE A 511 11.22 21.98 -29.06
CA ILE A 511 10.90 23.03 -30.04
C ILE A 511 11.22 24.39 -29.44
#